data_e938554b6300dad39ac5e60345ca6942
#
_entry.id   e938554b6300dad39ac5e60345ca6942
#
_cell.length_a   1.000
_cell.length_b   1.000
_cell.length_c   1.000
_cell.angle_alpha   90.00
_cell.angle_beta   90.00
_cell.angle_gamma   90.00
#
_symmetry.space_group_name_H-M   'P 1'
#
loop_
_entity.id
_entity.type
_entity.pdbx_description
1 polymer ?
#
loop_
_entity_poly.entity_id
_entity_poly.type
_entity_poly.pdbx_seq_one_letter_code
_entity_poly.pdbx_strand_id
1 'polypeptide(L)'
;MIPLVKPYIPEREVLMPELEKILYSGYIAEGEAVYQFEAQFSKFIGNPFSLAVHAGTDALHLALLLAGVKPGDEVISTAMTAEPTNTAIAMTGARVVWGDVNPRNGLLDPFSVRSLINERTKAIVVVHYAGMVCDMEEFNRIAHDFKIPVIEDAAHALGAKFNGQLIGSNSPYTLFSLQAIKHVTTVDGGFLCVGNQKDYEKARLKRWFGLDKTKSRLENDIQEVG
;
A
#
# COMPACT_ATOMS: atom_id res chain seq x y z
N MET A 1 -23.80 17.06 -17.23
CA MET A 1 -22.85 15.92 -17.37
C MET A 1 -22.44 15.52 -15.96
N ILE A 2 -22.52 14.25 -15.60
CA ILE A 2 -22.04 13.75 -14.31
C ILE A 2 -20.56 13.49 -14.46
N PRO A 3 -19.66 14.14 -13.66
CA PRO A 3 -18.23 13.88 -13.76
C PRO A 3 -17.92 12.44 -13.27
N LEU A 4 -16.96 11.78 -13.92
CA LEU A 4 -16.51 10.45 -13.52
C LEU A 4 -15.89 10.46 -12.12
N VAL A 5 -15.22 11.56 -11.80
CA VAL A 5 -14.56 11.76 -10.51
C VAL A 5 -14.85 13.18 -10.03
N LYS A 6 -15.15 13.31 -8.75
CA LYS A 6 -15.25 14.59 -8.04
C LYS A 6 -14.45 14.48 -6.73
N PRO A 7 -13.22 14.99 -6.69
CA PRO A 7 -12.43 15.00 -5.46
C PRO A 7 -13.16 15.75 -4.35
N TYR A 8 -13.12 15.22 -3.14
CA TYR A 8 -13.60 15.92 -1.97
C TYR A 8 -12.47 16.76 -1.39
N ILE A 9 -12.66 18.06 -1.36
CA ILE A 9 -11.79 19.01 -0.66
C ILE A 9 -12.63 19.67 0.42
N PRO A 10 -12.16 19.73 1.67
CA PRO A 10 -12.85 20.45 2.74
C PRO A 10 -13.07 21.92 2.39
N GLU A 11 -14.06 22.53 3.02
CA GLU A 11 -14.32 23.96 2.85
C GLU A 11 -13.05 24.78 3.18
N ARG A 12 -12.87 25.86 2.42
CA ARG A 12 -11.66 26.70 2.50
C ARG A 12 -11.37 27.18 3.92
N GLU A 13 -12.41 27.54 4.64
CA GLU A 13 -12.37 28.07 6.02
C GLU A 13 -11.91 27.02 7.04
N VAL A 14 -12.04 25.74 6.71
CA VAL A 14 -11.56 24.61 7.53
C VAL A 14 -10.14 24.22 7.12
N LEU A 15 -9.89 24.13 5.81
CA LEU A 15 -8.63 23.62 5.29
C LEU A 15 -7.49 24.63 5.43
N MET A 16 -7.73 25.88 5.01
CA MET A 16 -6.64 26.86 4.86
C MET A 16 -5.94 27.21 6.18
N PRO A 17 -6.63 27.41 7.32
CA PRO A 17 -5.96 27.69 8.58
C PRO A 17 -5.02 26.56 9.03
N GLU A 18 -5.41 25.29 8.81
CA GLU A 18 -4.56 24.15 9.18
C GLU A 18 -3.38 23.99 8.21
N LEU A 19 -3.59 24.20 6.92
CA LEU A 19 -2.53 24.18 5.93
C LEU A 19 -1.51 25.30 6.17
N GLU A 20 -1.98 26.50 6.49
CA GLU A 20 -1.12 27.64 6.80
C GLU A 20 -0.23 27.37 8.02
N LYS A 21 -0.78 26.78 9.08
CA LYS A 21 0.03 26.37 10.26
C LYS A 21 1.16 25.42 9.86
N ILE A 22 0.90 24.44 8.97
CA ILE A 22 1.90 23.48 8.51
C ILE A 22 2.97 24.19 7.66
N LEU A 23 2.55 25.00 6.68
CA LEU A 23 3.47 25.67 5.75
C LEU A 23 4.44 26.63 6.44
N TYR A 24 3.99 27.30 7.51
CA TYR A 24 4.81 28.24 8.27
C TYR A 24 5.41 27.66 9.55
N SER A 25 5.24 26.35 9.82
CA SER A 25 5.83 25.67 10.98
C SER A 25 7.34 25.44 10.89
N GLY A 26 7.91 25.47 9.67
CA GLY A 26 9.26 25.01 9.40
C GLY A 26 9.41 23.49 9.22
N TYR A 27 8.35 22.71 9.46
CA TYR A 27 8.33 21.24 9.34
C TYR A 27 7.29 20.81 8.28
N ILE A 28 7.58 21.12 7.02
CA ILE A 28 6.63 20.97 5.90
C ILE A 28 6.61 19.57 5.25
N ALA A 29 7.61 18.73 5.50
CA ALA A 29 7.69 17.39 4.92
C ALA A 29 7.09 16.35 5.88
N GLU A 30 7.85 15.90 6.86
CA GLU A 30 7.40 14.97 7.88
C GLU A 30 7.47 15.66 9.25
N GLY A 31 6.32 15.86 9.86
CA GLY A 31 6.17 16.51 11.14
C GLY A 31 4.91 16.04 11.86
N GLU A 32 4.52 16.77 12.89
CA GLU A 32 3.41 16.41 13.78
C GLU A 32 2.10 16.08 13.02
N ALA A 33 1.78 16.82 11.96
CA ALA A 33 0.57 16.59 11.17
C ALA A 33 0.56 15.19 10.50
N VAL A 34 1.73 14.71 10.04
CA VAL A 34 1.85 13.36 9.47
C VAL A 34 1.67 12.31 10.56
N TYR A 35 2.28 12.47 11.72
CA TYR A 35 2.15 11.53 12.83
C TYR A 35 0.73 11.44 13.38
N GLN A 36 0.04 12.57 13.48
CA GLN A 36 -1.38 12.60 13.86
C GLN A 36 -2.26 11.92 12.81
N PHE A 37 -1.96 12.09 11.53
CA PHE A 37 -2.69 11.43 10.46
C PHE A 37 -2.43 9.91 10.47
N GLU A 38 -1.20 9.47 10.65
CA GLU A 38 -0.86 8.06 10.82
C GLU A 38 -1.61 7.44 12.01
N ALA A 39 -1.67 8.13 13.15
CA ALA A 39 -2.39 7.67 14.32
C ALA A 39 -3.90 7.55 14.08
N GLN A 40 -4.52 8.54 13.42
CA GLN A 40 -5.94 8.52 13.08
C GLN A 40 -6.25 7.41 12.06
N PHE A 41 -5.41 7.25 11.05
CA PHE A 41 -5.56 6.20 10.04
C PHE A 41 -5.41 4.81 10.66
N SER A 42 -4.40 4.61 11.51
CA SER A 42 -4.19 3.37 12.26
C SER A 42 -5.40 3.01 13.13
N LYS A 43 -5.99 4.01 13.80
CA LYS A 43 -7.22 3.82 14.59
C LYS A 43 -8.41 3.45 13.71
N PHE A 44 -8.56 4.10 12.55
CA PHE A 44 -9.66 3.83 11.62
C PHE A 44 -9.57 2.42 11.02
N ILE A 45 -8.40 2.02 10.55
CA ILE A 45 -8.17 0.69 9.95
C ILE A 45 -8.14 -0.41 11.01
N GLY A 46 -7.76 -0.09 12.26
CA GLY A 46 -7.53 -1.07 13.31
C GLY A 46 -6.17 -1.77 13.22
N ASN A 47 -5.18 -1.11 12.58
CA ASN A 47 -3.82 -1.62 12.43
C ASN A 47 -2.80 -0.57 12.93
N PRO A 48 -2.05 -0.83 14.03
CA PRO A 48 -1.08 0.13 14.56
C PRO A 48 0.16 0.31 13.68
N PHE A 49 0.36 -0.55 12.69
CA PHE A 49 1.51 -0.56 11.80
C PHE A 49 1.17 0.06 10.45
N SER A 50 0.63 1.26 10.45
CA SER A 50 0.23 2.02 9.26
C SER A 50 1.17 3.20 9.06
N LEU A 51 1.74 3.32 7.87
CA LEU A 51 2.78 4.29 7.52
C LEU A 51 2.33 5.14 6.33
N ALA A 52 2.35 6.47 6.47
CA ALA A 52 2.10 7.39 5.36
C ALA A 52 3.31 7.45 4.41
N VAL A 53 3.04 7.51 3.11
CA VAL A 53 4.03 7.62 2.03
C VAL A 53 3.56 8.59 0.96
N HIS A 54 4.42 8.92 -0.02
CA HIS A 54 4.13 9.94 -1.04
C HIS A 54 3.02 9.53 -2.01
N ALA A 55 2.90 8.24 -2.31
CA ALA A 55 1.88 7.72 -3.24
C ALA A 55 1.52 6.27 -2.93
N GLY A 56 0.38 5.80 -3.43
CA GLY A 56 0.05 4.37 -3.39
C GLY A 56 1.08 3.50 -4.11
N THR A 57 1.69 4.02 -5.19
CA THR A 57 2.78 3.35 -5.92
C THR A 57 3.99 3.11 -5.02
N ASP A 58 4.38 4.11 -4.21
CA ASP A 58 5.50 3.98 -3.28
C ASP A 58 5.18 2.99 -2.16
N ALA A 59 3.92 2.99 -1.68
CA ALA A 59 3.45 2.01 -0.71
C ALA A 59 3.59 0.57 -1.25
N LEU A 60 3.19 0.34 -2.51
CA LEU A 60 3.30 -0.96 -3.14
C LEU A 60 4.76 -1.36 -3.37
N HIS A 61 5.58 -0.44 -3.88
CA HIS A 61 7.01 -0.70 -4.08
C HIS A 61 7.68 -1.06 -2.75
N LEU A 62 7.39 -0.31 -1.69
CA LEU A 62 7.90 -0.59 -0.35
C LEU A 62 7.43 -1.96 0.18
N ALA A 63 6.15 -2.33 -0.03
CA ALA A 63 5.63 -3.65 0.32
C ALA A 63 6.38 -4.78 -0.39
N LEU A 64 6.65 -4.63 -1.69
CA LEU A 64 7.42 -5.59 -2.48
C LEU A 64 8.86 -5.75 -1.96
N LEU A 65 9.53 -4.64 -1.61
CA LEU A 65 10.86 -4.68 -1.01
C LEU A 65 10.85 -5.38 0.35
N LEU A 66 9.84 -5.13 1.19
CA LEU A 66 9.68 -5.79 2.49
C LEU A 66 9.38 -7.29 2.34
N ALA A 67 8.61 -7.66 1.33
CA ALA A 67 8.37 -9.05 0.93
C ALA A 67 9.62 -9.75 0.38
N GLY A 68 10.71 -9.00 0.17
CA GLY A 68 12.01 -9.51 -0.29
C GLY A 68 12.06 -9.78 -1.79
N VAL A 69 11.22 -9.11 -2.58
CA VAL A 69 11.25 -9.16 -4.05
C VAL A 69 12.53 -8.51 -4.55
N LYS A 70 13.18 -9.14 -5.53
CA LYS A 70 14.48 -8.75 -6.09
C LYS A 70 14.49 -8.87 -7.61
N PRO A 71 15.44 -8.24 -8.30
CA PRO A 71 15.62 -8.45 -9.73
C PRO A 71 15.74 -9.94 -10.09
N GLY A 72 14.97 -10.36 -11.11
CA GLY A 72 14.88 -11.74 -11.56
C GLY A 72 13.80 -12.59 -10.90
N ASP A 73 13.19 -12.14 -9.80
CA ASP A 73 12.01 -12.76 -9.22
C ASP A 73 10.76 -12.56 -10.11
N GLU A 74 9.73 -13.32 -9.82
CA GLU A 74 8.40 -13.19 -10.44
C GLU A 74 7.37 -12.76 -9.40
N VAL A 75 6.51 -11.83 -9.80
CA VAL A 75 5.35 -11.40 -9.00
C VAL A 75 4.10 -11.63 -9.83
N ILE A 76 3.19 -12.44 -9.31
CA ILE A 76 1.90 -12.66 -9.96
C ILE A 76 0.99 -11.47 -9.66
N SER A 77 0.40 -10.91 -10.71
CA SER A 77 -0.54 -9.79 -10.63
C SER A 77 -1.57 -9.89 -11.75
N THR A 78 -2.41 -8.88 -11.90
CA THR A 78 -3.46 -8.82 -12.92
C THR A 78 -3.23 -7.67 -13.90
N ALA A 79 -3.70 -7.84 -15.15
CA ALA A 79 -3.81 -6.74 -16.11
C ALA A 79 -5.04 -5.84 -15.83
N MET A 80 -6.02 -6.32 -15.04
CA MET A 80 -7.21 -5.56 -14.66
C MET A 80 -6.91 -4.67 -13.44
N THR A 81 -6.11 -3.64 -13.67
CA THR A 81 -5.71 -2.67 -12.66
C THR A 81 -5.26 -1.37 -13.32
N ALA A 82 -5.00 -0.34 -12.52
CA ALA A 82 -4.28 0.85 -12.98
C ALA A 82 -2.78 0.55 -13.16
N GLU A 83 -2.12 1.24 -14.07
CA GLU A 83 -0.68 1.05 -14.37
C GLU A 83 0.25 1.07 -13.13
N PRO A 84 0.05 1.94 -12.12
CA PRO A 84 0.93 2.01 -10.96
C PRO A 84 1.16 0.66 -10.26
N THR A 85 0.16 -0.22 -10.24
CA THR A 85 0.28 -1.55 -9.62
C THR A 85 1.43 -2.36 -10.25
N ASN A 86 1.41 -2.49 -11.56
CA ASN A 86 2.41 -3.30 -12.28
C ASN A 86 3.73 -2.54 -12.50
N THR A 87 3.69 -1.21 -12.53
CA THR A 87 4.89 -0.35 -12.55
C THR A 87 5.70 -0.54 -11.26
N ALA A 88 5.05 -0.57 -10.09
CA ALA A 88 5.75 -0.80 -8.83
C ALA A 88 6.47 -2.17 -8.79
N ILE A 89 5.88 -3.21 -9.39
CA ILE A 89 6.55 -4.52 -9.55
C ILE A 89 7.79 -4.38 -10.44
N ALA A 90 7.65 -3.74 -11.60
CA ALA A 90 8.76 -3.54 -12.53
C ALA A 90 9.91 -2.71 -11.93
N MET A 91 9.61 -1.75 -11.05
CA MET A 91 10.61 -0.95 -10.34
C MET A 91 11.52 -1.79 -9.43
N THR A 92 11.08 -2.96 -8.95
CA THR A 92 11.93 -3.89 -8.19
C THR A 92 12.89 -4.68 -9.06
N GLY A 93 12.76 -4.61 -10.39
CA GLY A 93 13.46 -5.48 -11.34
C GLY A 93 12.87 -6.88 -11.47
N ALA A 94 11.75 -7.15 -10.81
CA ALA A 94 11.01 -8.39 -10.95
C ALA A 94 10.15 -8.39 -12.22
N ARG A 95 9.81 -9.59 -12.69
CA ARG A 95 8.91 -9.81 -13.82
C ARG A 95 7.47 -9.95 -13.34
N VAL A 96 6.54 -9.23 -13.97
CA VAL A 96 5.12 -9.45 -13.78
C VAL A 96 4.71 -10.75 -14.48
N VAL A 97 4.01 -11.62 -13.76
CA VAL A 97 3.34 -12.80 -14.29
C VAL A 97 1.82 -12.55 -14.25
N TRP A 98 1.18 -12.60 -15.42
CA TRP A 98 -0.21 -12.21 -15.54
C TRP A 98 -1.15 -13.34 -15.13
N GLY A 99 -1.81 -13.17 -13.99
CA GLY A 99 -2.96 -13.97 -13.60
C GLY A 99 -4.23 -13.50 -14.31
N ASP A 100 -5.07 -14.45 -14.70
CA ASP A 100 -6.36 -14.15 -15.31
C ASP A 100 -7.36 -13.67 -14.25
N VAL A 101 -8.45 -13.08 -14.70
CA VAL A 101 -9.51 -12.56 -13.84
C VAL A 101 -10.76 -13.44 -13.94
N ASN A 102 -11.51 -13.51 -12.86
CA ASN A 102 -12.82 -14.12 -12.87
C ASN A 102 -13.77 -13.28 -13.75
N PRO A 103 -14.37 -13.83 -14.81
CA PRO A 103 -15.17 -13.08 -15.78
C PRO A 103 -16.46 -12.48 -15.19
N ARG A 104 -16.87 -12.93 -13.98
CA ARG A 104 -18.09 -12.42 -13.32
C ARG A 104 -17.87 -11.12 -12.58
N ASN A 105 -16.67 -10.89 -12.05
CA ASN A 105 -16.39 -9.74 -11.20
C ASN A 105 -15.11 -8.96 -11.58
N GLY A 106 -14.30 -9.47 -12.52
CA GLY A 106 -13.06 -8.83 -12.95
C GLY A 106 -11.92 -8.88 -11.92
N LEU A 107 -12.08 -9.57 -10.80
CA LEU A 107 -11.04 -9.72 -9.80
C LEU A 107 -10.08 -10.85 -10.17
N LEU A 108 -8.83 -10.76 -9.72
CA LEU A 108 -7.83 -11.81 -9.93
C LEU A 108 -8.36 -13.18 -9.47
N ASP A 109 -8.22 -14.18 -10.35
CA ASP A 109 -8.74 -15.53 -10.10
C ASP A 109 -7.71 -16.37 -9.31
N PRO A 110 -8.04 -16.84 -8.10
CA PRO A 110 -7.16 -17.69 -7.32
C PRO A 110 -6.73 -18.97 -8.04
N PHE A 111 -7.59 -19.57 -8.87
CA PHE A 111 -7.24 -20.76 -9.65
C PHE A 111 -6.19 -20.47 -10.70
N SER A 112 -6.31 -19.34 -11.40
CA SER A 112 -5.29 -18.88 -12.33
C SER A 112 -3.97 -18.66 -11.60
N VAL A 113 -3.99 -17.96 -10.46
CA VAL A 113 -2.79 -17.69 -9.67
C VAL A 113 -2.09 -18.98 -9.24
N ARG A 114 -2.84 -19.94 -8.70
CA ARG A 114 -2.29 -21.23 -8.24
C ARG A 114 -1.55 -21.98 -9.36
N SER A 115 -2.05 -21.93 -10.59
CA SER A 115 -1.44 -22.58 -11.75
C SER A 115 -0.15 -21.93 -12.25
N LEU A 116 0.07 -20.65 -11.90
CA LEU A 116 1.22 -19.85 -12.35
C LEU A 116 2.39 -19.87 -11.36
N ILE A 117 2.16 -20.32 -10.12
CA ILE A 117 3.20 -20.35 -9.08
C ILE A 117 4.32 -21.30 -9.46
N ASN A 118 5.54 -20.84 -9.38
CA ASN A 118 6.76 -21.59 -9.61
C ASN A 118 7.88 -21.13 -8.65
N GLU A 119 9.07 -21.71 -8.78
CA GLU A 119 10.21 -21.44 -7.88
C GLU A 119 10.67 -19.97 -7.86
N ARG A 120 10.40 -19.21 -8.92
CA ARG A 120 10.72 -17.77 -8.98
C ARG A 120 9.63 -16.88 -8.43
N THR A 121 8.45 -17.41 -8.16
CA THR A 121 7.32 -16.62 -7.64
C THR A 121 7.63 -16.16 -6.22
N LYS A 122 7.74 -14.85 -6.02
CA LYS A 122 8.15 -14.24 -4.75
C LYS A 122 7.02 -13.57 -4.01
N ALA A 123 6.02 -13.05 -4.72
CA ALA A 123 4.84 -12.41 -4.15
C ALA A 123 3.64 -12.54 -5.10
N ILE A 124 2.46 -12.33 -4.55
CA ILE A 124 1.20 -12.18 -5.29
C ILE A 124 0.64 -10.80 -4.94
N VAL A 125 0.29 -10.01 -5.95
CA VAL A 125 -0.41 -8.74 -5.77
C VAL A 125 -1.86 -8.90 -6.19
N VAL A 126 -2.78 -8.78 -5.25
CA VAL A 126 -4.22 -8.77 -5.51
C VAL A 126 -4.72 -7.33 -5.54
N VAL A 127 -5.65 -7.02 -6.44
CA VAL A 127 -6.22 -5.68 -6.57
C VAL A 127 -7.70 -5.72 -6.21
N HIS A 128 -8.08 -4.96 -5.20
CA HIS A 128 -9.49 -4.80 -4.81
C HIS A 128 -10.17 -3.78 -5.74
N TYR A 129 -10.34 -4.19 -7.00
CA TYR A 129 -10.76 -3.31 -8.09
C TYR A 129 -12.15 -2.71 -7.85
N ALA A 130 -12.25 -1.39 -8.03
CA ALA A 130 -13.50 -0.62 -7.82
C ALA A 130 -14.15 -0.83 -6.44
N GLY A 131 -13.36 -1.20 -5.41
CA GLY A 131 -13.84 -1.44 -4.06
C GLY A 131 -14.40 -2.86 -3.83
N MET A 132 -14.44 -3.69 -4.85
CA MET A 132 -14.76 -5.11 -4.70
C MET A 132 -13.56 -5.86 -4.13
N VAL A 133 -13.77 -6.57 -3.03
CA VAL A 133 -12.70 -7.30 -2.34
C VAL A 133 -12.48 -8.66 -3.00
N CYS A 134 -11.21 -9.00 -3.29
CA CYS A 134 -10.80 -10.32 -3.73
C CYS A 134 -11.16 -11.38 -2.68
N ASP A 135 -11.25 -12.64 -3.09
CA ASP A 135 -11.44 -13.78 -2.18
C ASP A 135 -10.18 -14.00 -1.34
N MET A 136 -10.05 -13.21 -0.26
CA MET A 136 -8.87 -13.26 0.59
C MET A 136 -8.74 -14.58 1.36
N GLU A 137 -9.81 -15.35 1.50
CA GLU A 137 -9.72 -16.68 2.10
C GLU A 137 -8.92 -17.63 1.20
N GLU A 138 -9.23 -17.65 -0.10
CA GLU A 138 -8.47 -18.46 -1.07
C GLU A 138 -7.04 -17.93 -1.26
N PHE A 139 -6.84 -16.63 -1.33
CA PHE A 139 -5.48 -16.06 -1.43
C PHE A 139 -4.63 -16.35 -0.19
N ASN A 140 -5.22 -16.31 1.00
CA ASN A 140 -4.52 -16.67 2.24
C ASN A 140 -4.15 -18.17 2.28
N ARG A 141 -5.01 -19.07 1.73
CA ARG A 141 -4.68 -20.48 1.55
C ARG A 141 -3.49 -20.66 0.60
N ILE A 142 -3.49 -19.96 -0.52
CA ILE A 142 -2.37 -19.98 -1.47
C ILE A 142 -1.09 -19.48 -0.79
N ALA A 143 -1.16 -18.34 -0.09
CA ALA A 143 -0.02 -17.79 0.65
C ALA A 143 0.57 -18.81 1.65
N HIS A 144 -0.29 -19.50 2.38
CA HIS A 144 0.11 -20.52 3.35
C HIS A 144 0.74 -21.75 2.66
N ASP A 145 0.08 -22.31 1.62
CA ASP A 145 0.52 -23.53 0.93
C ASP A 145 1.89 -23.36 0.27
N PHE A 146 2.10 -22.20 -0.36
CA PHE A 146 3.31 -21.92 -1.13
C PHE A 146 4.34 -21.07 -0.37
N LYS A 147 4.01 -20.59 0.84
CA LYS A 147 4.86 -19.67 1.64
C LYS A 147 5.25 -18.40 0.87
N ILE A 148 4.32 -17.87 0.13
CA ILE A 148 4.47 -16.66 -0.70
C ILE A 148 3.55 -15.58 -0.12
N PRO A 149 4.04 -14.36 0.19
CA PRO A 149 3.20 -13.29 0.72
C PRO A 149 2.20 -12.80 -0.34
N VAL A 150 0.99 -12.47 0.13
CA VAL A 150 0.00 -11.72 -0.63
C VAL A 150 0.08 -10.26 -0.22
N ILE A 151 0.12 -9.37 -1.21
CA ILE A 151 0.11 -7.92 -1.06
C ILE A 151 -1.23 -7.43 -1.62
N GLU A 152 -1.97 -6.66 -0.83
CA GLU A 152 -3.27 -6.14 -1.20
C GLU A 152 -3.16 -4.71 -1.72
N ASP A 153 -3.43 -4.52 -3.00
CA ASP A 153 -3.67 -3.18 -3.56
C ASP A 153 -5.12 -2.77 -3.27
N ALA A 154 -5.28 -1.98 -2.23
CA ALA A 154 -6.56 -1.44 -1.77
C ALA A 154 -6.76 0.03 -2.16
N ALA A 155 -6.10 0.50 -3.24
CA ALA A 155 -6.21 1.88 -3.72
C ALA A 155 -7.66 2.32 -4.02
N HIS A 156 -8.58 1.40 -4.24
CA HIS A 156 -10.00 1.64 -4.45
C HIS A 156 -10.89 1.13 -3.30
N ALA A 157 -10.30 0.59 -2.23
CA ALA A 157 -11.04 -0.19 -1.24
C ALA A 157 -10.89 0.34 0.21
N LEU A 158 -10.58 1.64 0.38
CA LEU A 158 -10.56 2.24 1.71
C LEU A 158 -11.94 2.14 2.36
N GLY A 159 -12.00 1.51 3.54
CA GLY A 159 -13.25 1.26 4.27
C GLY A 159 -13.99 -0.02 3.84
N ALA A 160 -13.54 -0.73 2.80
CA ALA A 160 -14.09 -2.03 2.44
C ALA A 160 -13.78 -3.07 3.52
N LYS A 161 -14.64 -4.11 3.58
CA LYS A 161 -14.52 -5.17 4.58
C LYS A 161 -14.52 -6.54 3.92
N PHE A 162 -13.74 -7.45 4.50
CA PHE A 162 -13.79 -8.86 4.23
C PHE A 162 -14.10 -9.62 5.54
N ASN A 163 -15.14 -10.44 5.56
CA ASN A 163 -15.59 -11.17 6.77
C ASN A 163 -15.76 -10.26 8.00
N GLY A 164 -16.30 -9.06 7.80
CA GLY A 164 -16.55 -8.08 8.86
C GLY A 164 -15.36 -7.24 9.30
N GLN A 165 -14.13 -7.57 8.88
CA GLN A 165 -12.91 -6.84 9.19
C GLN A 165 -12.55 -5.86 8.06
N LEU A 166 -12.04 -4.70 8.42
CA LEU A 166 -11.55 -3.72 7.44
C LEU A 166 -10.33 -4.29 6.69
N ILE A 167 -10.30 -4.07 5.38
CA ILE A 167 -9.10 -4.32 4.58
C ILE A 167 -7.95 -3.49 5.16
N GLY A 168 -6.77 -4.10 5.30
CA GLY A 168 -5.59 -3.50 5.92
C GLY A 168 -5.47 -3.73 7.43
N SER A 169 -6.50 -4.30 8.10
CA SER A 169 -6.43 -4.57 9.55
C SER A 169 -5.52 -5.75 9.93
N ASN A 170 -5.45 -6.78 9.10
CA ASN A 170 -4.78 -8.05 9.45
C ASN A 170 -3.88 -8.65 8.36
N SER A 171 -3.76 -8.02 7.21
CA SER A 171 -2.95 -8.55 6.12
C SER A 171 -1.46 -8.29 6.32
N PRO A 172 -0.57 -9.13 5.79
CA PRO A 172 0.86 -8.88 5.84
C PRO A 172 1.25 -7.53 5.24
N TYR A 173 0.65 -7.19 4.09
CA TYR A 173 0.90 -5.92 3.39
C TYR A 173 -0.37 -5.46 2.69
N THR A 174 -0.83 -4.26 2.99
CA THR A 174 -1.95 -3.61 2.29
C THR A 174 -1.59 -2.16 1.99
N LEU A 175 -1.77 -1.74 0.75
CA LEU A 175 -1.57 -0.35 0.38
C LEU A 175 -2.91 0.37 0.15
N PHE A 176 -2.91 1.66 0.43
CA PHE A 176 -3.98 2.59 0.07
C PHE A 176 -3.42 3.78 -0.69
N SER A 177 -4.22 4.32 -1.61
CA SER A 177 -3.89 5.54 -2.35
C SER A 177 -4.75 6.71 -1.87
N LEU A 178 -4.13 7.86 -1.73
CA LEU A 178 -4.77 9.14 -1.39
C LEU A 178 -4.59 10.16 -2.53
N GLN A 179 -4.36 9.67 -3.75
CA GLN A 179 -4.27 10.50 -4.94
C GLN A 179 -5.61 11.21 -5.19
N ALA A 180 -5.60 12.33 -5.89
CA ALA A 180 -6.71 13.27 -6.06
C ALA A 180 -8.08 12.65 -6.39
N ILE A 181 -8.11 11.51 -7.09
CA ILE A 181 -9.36 10.84 -7.49
C ILE A 181 -9.89 9.82 -6.47
N LYS A 182 -9.21 9.63 -5.34
CA LYS A 182 -9.58 8.62 -4.34
C LYS A 182 -10.64 9.13 -3.35
N HIS A 183 -11.17 8.23 -2.54
CA HIS A 183 -12.23 8.52 -1.55
C HIS A 183 -11.84 9.59 -0.53
N VAL A 184 -10.58 9.53 -0.09
CA VAL A 184 -9.91 10.54 0.73
C VAL A 184 -8.67 10.95 -0.04
N THR A 185 -8.42 12.24 -0.13
CA THR A 185 -7.25 12.74 -0.86
C THR A 185 -6.41 13.69 -0.02
N THR A 186 -5.10 13.57 -0.22
CA THR A 186 -4.09 14.53 0.23
C THR A 186 -3.42 15.22 -0.97
N VAL A 187 -4.15 15.32 -2.10
CA VAL A 187 -3.69 15.71 -3.44
C VAL A 187 -2.90 14.57 -4.08
N ASP A 188 -1.83 14.15 -3.49
CA ASP A 188 -1.15 12.89 -3.68
C ASP A 188 -0.76 12.31 -2.31
N GLY A 189 -0.59 11.01 -2.22
CA GLY A 189 -0.28 10.32 -0.99
C GLY A 189 -0.68 8.85 -1.01
N GLY A 190 -0.26 8.14 0.01
CA GLY A 190 -0.62 6.75 0.23
C GLY A 190 -0.38 6.29 1.65
N PHE A 191 -0.86 5.11 1.96
CA PHE A 191 -0.56 4.39 3.19
C PHE A 191 -0.08 2.98 2.88
N LEU A 192 0.88 2.52 3.65
CA LEU A 192 1.24 1.11 3.76
C LEU A 192 0.87 0.61 5.16
N CYS A 193 0.01 -0.40 5.23
CA CYS A 193 -0.26 -1.18 6.43
C CYS A 193 0.56 -2.47 6.36
N VAL A 194 1.28 -2.80 7.44
CA VAL A 194 2.06 -4.04 7.53
C VAL A 194 1.59 -4.90 8.69
N GLY A 195 1.86 -6.20 8.62
CA GLY A 195 1.32 -7.16 9.58
C GLY A 195 2.08 -7.27 10.91
N ASN A 196 3.24 -6.62 11.04
CA ASN A 196 4.08 -6.74 12.24
C ASN A 196 5.02 -5.55 12.44
N GLN A 197 5.49 -5.39 13.67
CA GLN A 197 6.37 -4.30 14.07
C GLN A 197 7.72 -4.30 13.33
N LYS A 198 8.31 -5.47 13.10
CA LYS A 198 9.61 -5.57 12.42
C LYS A 198 9.58 -4.97 11.01
N ASP A 199 8.53 -5.30 10.24
CA ASP A 199 8.36 -4.75 8.89
C ASP A 199 8.00 -3.27 8.96
N TYR A 200 7.24 -2.83 9.97
CA TYR A 200 6.95 -1.42 10.18
C TYR A 200 8.21 -0.59 10.46
N GLU A 201 9.10 -1.07 11.32
CA GLU A 201 10.38 -0.41 11.60
C GLU A 201 11.25 -0.32 10.35
N LYS A 202 11.34 -1.42 9.58
CA LYS A 202 12.05 -1.41 8.29
C LYS A 202 11.42 -0.44 7.29
N ALA A 203 10.10 -0.41 7.20
CA ALA A 203 9.38 0.50 6.33
C ALA A 203 9.68 1.97 6.69
N ARG A 204 9.71 2.30 7.98
CA ARG A 204 10.07 3.64 8.46
C ARG A 204 11.47 4.05 8.04
N LEU A 205 12.44 3.15 8.18
CA LEU A 205 13.82 3.40 7.76
C LEU A 205 13.91 3.60 6.24
N LYS A 206 13.32 2.68 5.45
CA LYS A 206 13.33 2.77 3.99
C LYS A 206 12.64 4.04 3.47
N ARG A 207 11.57 4.48 4.09
CA ARG A 207 10.91 5.77 3.77
C ARG A 207 11.87 6.97 3.82
N TRP A 208 12.89 6.92 4.69
CA TRP A 208 13.87 7.97 4.90
C TRP A 208 15.31 7.51 4.66
N PHE A 209 15.55 6.83 3.54
CA PHE A 209 16.90 6.50 3.07
C PHE A 209 17.74 5.69 4.07
N GLY A 210 17.11 4.89 4.91
CA GLY A 210 17.74 4.13 5.98
C GLY A 210 18.02 4.92 7.26
N LEU A 211 17.54 6.15 7.38
CA LEU A 211 17.74 7.01 8.54
C LEU A 211 16.58 6.91 9.53
N ASP A 212 16.89 6.71 10.80
CA ASP A 212 15.93 6.82 11.89
C ASP A 212 15.81 8.29 12.33
N LYS A 213 14.70 8.93 12.02
CA LYS A 213 14.44 10.33 12.34
C LYS A 213 14.28 10.62 13.84
N THR A 214 14.15 9.60 14.66
CA THR A 214 14.11 9.76 16.13
C THR A 214 15.50 9.93 16.74
N LYS A 215 16.54 9.68 15.95
CA LYS A 215 17.94 9.80 16.34
C LYS A 215 18.60 11.03 15.74
N SER A 216 19.64 11.54 16.38
CA SER A 216 20.49 12.56 15.79
C SER A 216 21.22 12.01 14.56
N ARG A 217 21.73 12.90 13.69
CA ARG A 217 22.51 12.47 12.51
C ARG A 217 23.79 11.71 12.88
N LEU A 218 24.37 11.99 14.05
CA LEU A 218 25.59 11.31 14.52
C LEU A 218 25.33 9.90 15.05
N GLU A 219 24.10 9.60 15.46
CA GLU A 219 23.66 8.30 15.98
C GLU A 219 23.06 7.40 14.89
N ASN A 220 22.91 7.93 13.68
CA ASN A 220 22.33 7.18 12.57
C ASN A 220 23.45 6.43 11.81
N ASP A 221 23.37 5.09 11.86
CA ASP A 221 24.00 4.24 10.84
C ASP A 221 22.96 3.94 9.77
N ILE A 222 23.34 4.05 8.49
CA ILE A 222 22.47 3.65 7.38
C ILE A 222 22.31 2.13 7.43
N GLN A 223 21.20 1.66 7.99
CA GLN A 223 20.96 0.24 8.22
C GLN A 223 20.20 -0.44 7.08
N GLU A 224 19.39 0.32 6.34
CA GLU A 224 18.55 -0.18 5.27
C GLU A 224 18.58 0.80 4.08
N VAL A 225 19.41 0.50 3.11
CA VAL A 225 19.39 1.20 1.82
C VAL A 225 18.36 0.53 0.94
N GLY A 226 17.46 1.32 0.34
CA GLY A 226 16.40 0.85 -0.55
C GLY A 226 16.90 0.31 -1.87
#